data_f83552865984175c787992246d57337e
#
_entry.id   f83552865984175c787992246d57337e
#
_cell.length_a   1.000
_cell.length_b   1.000
_cell.length_c   1.000
_cell.angle_alpha   90.00
_cell.angle_beta   90.00
_cell.angle_gamma   90.00
#
_symmetry.space_group_name_H-M   'P 1'
#
loop_
_entity.id
_entity.type
_entity.pdbx_description
1 polymer ?
#
loop_
_entity_poly.entity_id
_entity_poly.type
_entity_poly.pdbx_seq_one_letter_code
_entity_poly.pdbx_strand_id
1 'polypeptide(L)'
;MKEKIILIASWLCVLLTMVMIFCFSAEDAEKSTQTSAGVREDVLDTGLPDEQVTPELVSKLQFPFRKMAHFGIFMLLGFCLSNAFERTIQKKWYISYPCSLICGILYAISDEWHQNFSFGRGPTIKDVLIDSAGVLIGISVFVLFIYIFNSIKAKKSIK
;
A
#
# COMPACT_ATOMS: atom_id res chain seq x y z
N MET A 1 22.92 21.31 3.53
CA MET A 1 21.60 21.56 4.09
C MET A 1 20.49 20.90 3.27
N LYS A 2 20.40 21.15 1.95
CA LYS A 2 19.34 20.58 1.07
C LYS A 2 19.22 19.05 1.13
N GLU A 3 20.33 18.31 1.06
CA GLU A 3 20.32 16.83 1.09
C GLU A 3 19.74 16.26 2.40
N LYS A 4 20.06 16.88 3.55
CA LYS A 4 19.49 16.46 4.83
C LYS A 4 17.98 16.69 4.92
N ILE A 5 17.49 17.81 4.36
CA ILE A 5 16.06 18.12 4.31
C ILE A 5 15.32 17.08 3.45
N ILE A 6 15.88 16.75 2.28
CA ILE A 6 15.27 15.76 1.37
C ILE A 6 15.26 14.37 2.02
N LEU A 7 16.32 14.00 2.74
CA LEU A 7 16.39 12.73 3.48
C LEU A 7 15.30 12.65 4.56
N ILE A 8 15.17 13.72 5.36
CA ILE A 8 14.13 13.81 6.40
C ILE A 8 12.73 13.73 5.77
N ALA A 9 12.50 14.47 4.69
CA ALA A 9 11.22 14.43 3.97
C ALA A 9 10.89 13.03 3.44
N SER A 10 11.91 12.29 2.94
CA SER A 10 11.72 10.91 2.47
C SER A 10 11.25 9.97 3.60
N TRP A 11 11.84 10.07 4.78
CA TRP A 11 11.43 9.29 5.95
C TRP A 11 10.07 9.73 6.52
N LEU A 12 9.76 11.03 6.45
CA LEU A 12 8.40 11.52 6.79
C LEU A 12 7.33 10.94 5.87
N CYS A 13 7.60 10.83 4.56
CA CYS A 13 6.68 10.16 3.63
C CYS A 13 6.46 8.68 4.01
N VAL A 14 7.52 7.96 4.41
CA VAL A 14 7.39 6.58 4.91
C VAL A 14 6.48 6.54 6.14
N LEU A 15 6.75 7.37 7.14
CA LEU A 15 5.94 7.42 8.37
C LEU A 15 4.47 7.76 8.09
N LEU A 16 4.22 8.75 7.23
CA LEU A 16 2.86 9.13 6.85
C LEU A 16 2.13 7.96 6.15
N THR A 17 2.81 7.24 5.26
CA THR A 17 2.22 6.07 4.59
C THR A 17 1.94 4.96 5.59
N MET A 18 2.83 4.70 6.55
CA MET A 18 2.59 3.72 7.62
C MET A 18 1.39 4.11 8.49
N VAL A 19 1.29 5.38 8.89
CA VAL A 19 0.13 5.88 9.65
C VAL A 19 -1.15 5.74 8.83
N MET A 20 -1.13 6.03 7.54
CA MET A 20 -2.28 5.82 6.66
C MET A 20 -2.72 4.36 6.64
N ILE A 21 -1.80 3.42 6.46
CA ILE A 21 -2.12 1.98 6.48
C ILE A 21 -2.76 1.61 7.82
N PHE A 22 -2.16 2.04 8.93
CA PHE A 22 -2.68 1.78 10.26
C PHE A 22 -4.11 2.33 10.46
N CYS A 23 -4.37 3.57 10.04
CA CYS A 23 -5.70 4.18 10.13
C CYS A 23 -6.73 3.42 9.28
N PHE A 24 -6.39 3.10 8.03
CA PHE A 24 -7.27 2.32 7.16
C PHE A 24 -7.55 0.93 7.71
N SER A 25 -6.53 0.28 8.26
CA SER A 25 -6.65 -1.04 8.89
C SER A 25 -7.54 -1.02 10.13
N ALA A 26 -7.46 0.04 10.94
CA ALA A 26 -8.29 0.23 12.13
C ALA A 26 -9.76 0.57 11.79
N GLU A 27 -10.00 1.34 10.70
CA GLU A 27 -11.34 1.77 10.26
C GLU A 27 -12.20 0.65 9.67
N ASP A 28 -11.56 -0.37 9.13
CA ASP A 28 -12.20 -1.42 8.34
C ASP A 28 -13.23 -2.26 9.07
N ALA A 29 -13.21 -2.27 10.37
CA ALA A 29 -14.14 -3.07 11.15
C ALA A 29 -15.44 -2.32 11.49
N GLU A 30 -15.37 -1.04 11.74
CA GLU A 30 -16.53 -0.22 12.12
C GLU A 30 -17.29 0.28 10.88
N LYS A 31 -16.56 0.61 9.81
CA LYS A 31 -17.13 1.06 8.53
C LYS A 31 -17.61 -0.06 7.61
N SER A 32 -17.23 -1.31 7.84
CA SER A 32 -17.72 -2.44 7.05
C SER A 32 -19.26 -2.47 6.98
N THR A 33 -19.94 -2.01 8.03
CA THR A 33 -21.39 -1.89 8.08
C THR A 33 -21.90 -0.68 7.26
N GLN A 34 -21.23 0.46 7.31
CA GLN A 34 -21.66 1.68 6.58
C GLN A 34 -21.28 1.63 5.10
N THR A 35 -20.11 1.10 4.77
CA THR A 35 -19.69 0.90 3.37
C THR A 35 -20.55 -0.18 2.70
N SER A 36 -21.05 -1.17 3.46
CA SER A 36 -22.02 -2.14 2.99
C SER A 36 -23.33 -1.49 2.53
N ALA A 37 -23.78 -0.43 3.21
CA ALA A 37 -24.96 0.32 2.80
C ALA A 37 -24.72 1.10 1.50
N GLY A 38 -23.57 1.76 1.35
CA GLY A 38 -23.22 2.48 0.12
C GLY A 38 -23.06 1.57 -1.09
N VAL A 39 -22.35 0.44 -0.96
CA VAL A 39 -22.25 -0.55 -2.06
C VAL A 39 -23.60 -1.17 -2.38
N ARG A 40 -24.49 -1.33 -1.39
CA ARG A 40 -25.87 -1.78 -1.63
C ARG A 40 -26.65 -0.77 -2.47
N GLU A 41 -26.54 0.55 -2.16
CA GLU A 41 -27.16 1.61 -2.96
C GLU A 41 -26.62 1.62 -4.39
N ASP A 42 -25.29 1.55 -4.58
CA ASP A 42 -24.65 1.51 -5.90
C ASP A 42 -25.13 0.29 -6.72
N VAL A 43 -25.30 -0.88 -6.08
CA VAL A 43 -25.80 -2.09 -6.74
C VAL A 43 -27.29 -1.98 -7.09
N LEU A 44 -28.09 -1.34 -6.25
CA LEU A 44 -29.51 -1.07 -6.53
C LEU A 44 -29.67 -0.09 -7.72
N ASP A 45 -28.79 0.90 -7.83
CA ASP A 45 -28.75 1.84 -8.96
C ASP A 45 -28.43 1.16 -10.31
N THR A 46 -27.84 -0.04 -10.30
CA THR A 46 -27.65 -0.85 -11.53
C THR A 46 -28.92 -1.54 -12.01
N GLY A 47 -30.06 -1.37 -11.30
CA GLY A 47 -31.37 -1.92 -11.69
C GLY A 47 -31.62 -3.36 -11.22
N LEU A 48 -30.79 -3.89 -10.34
CA LEU A 48 -31.05 -5.20 -9.70
C LEU A 48 -32.21 -5.08 -8.68
N PRO A 49 -33.16 -6.04 -8.64
CA PRO A 49 -34.21 -6.07 -7.63
C PRO A 49 -33.63 -6.20 -6.22
N ASP A 50 -34.18 -5.50 -5.24
CA ASP A 50 -33.72 -5.48 -3.85
C ASP A 50 -33.62 -6.90 -3.22
N GLU A 51 -34.49 -7.82 -3.62
CA GLU A 51 -34.47 -9.23 -3.23
C GLU A 51 -33.17 -9.98 -3.64
N GLN A 52 -32.49 -9.51 -4.70
CA GLN A 52 -31.26 -10.13 -5.20
C GLN A 52 -30.01 -9.52 -4.58
N VAL A 53 -30.11 -8.36 -3.93
CA VAL A 53 -29.01 -7.66 -3.25
C VAL A 53 -28.84 -8.24 -1.85
N THR A 54 -28.34 -9.47 -1.78
CA THR A 54 -28.11 -10.15 -0.50
C THR A 54 -26.85 -9.61 0.20
N PRO A 55 -26.76 -9.67 1.56
CA PRO A 55 -25.55 -9.32 2.29
C PRO A 55 -24.31 -10.08 1.81
N GLU A 56 -24.50 -11.29 1.30
CA GLU A 56 -23.44 -12.11 0.73
C GLU A 56 -22.92 -11.54 -0.60
N LEU A 57 -23.78 -11.04 -1.47
CA LEU A 57 -23.42 -10.38 -2.72
C LEU A 57 -22.63 -9.09 -2.44
N VAL A 58 -23.12 -8.27 -1.52
CA VAL A 58 -22.47 -7.03 -1.09
C VAL A 58 -21.08 -7.31 -0.54
N SER A 59 -20.93 -8.30 0.32
CA SER A 59 -19.62 -8.69 0.87
C SER A 59 -18.64 -9.22 -0.19
N LYS A 60 -19.13 -9.97 -1.18
CA LYS A 60 -18.32 -10.46 -2.31
C LYS A 60 -17.82 -9.33 -3.21
N LEU A 61 -18.59 -8.25 -3.37
CA LEU A 61 -18.17 -7.08 -4.14
C LEU A 61 -17.20 -6.18 -3.38
N GLN A 62 -17.39 -6.00 -2.07
CA GLN A 62 -16.53 -5.17 -1.25
C GLN A 62 -15.12 -5.78 -1.05
N PHE A 63 -15.05 -7.08 -0.93
CA PHE A 63 -13.81 -7.80 -0.63
C PHE A 63 -12.66 -7.48 -1.62
N PRO A 64 -12.86 -7.47 -2.95
CA PRO A 64 -11.81 -7.13 -3.89
C PRO A 64 -11.38 -5.65 -3.81
N PHE A 65 -12.31 -4.72 -3.61
CA PHE A 65 -11.98 -3.28 -3.51
C PHE A 65 -11.08 -2.98 -2.32
N ARG A 66 -11.39 -3.54 -1.18
CA ARG A 66 -10.57 -3.40 0.03
C ARG A 66 -9.17 -3.94 -0.17
N LYS A 67 -9.03 -5.14 -0.73
CA LYS A 67 -7.72 -5.74 -1.03
C LYS A 67 -6.93 -4.93 -2.06
N MET A 68 -7.59 -4.37 -3.07
CA MET A 68 -6.94 -3.49 -4.04
C MET A 68 -6.45 -2.19 -3.38
N ALA A 69 -7.22 -1.61 -2.44
CA ALA A 69 -6.81 -0.43 -1.70
C ALA A 69 -5.57 -0.72 -0.83
N HIS A 70 -5.57 -1.82 -0.06
CA HIS A 70 -4.42 -2.28 0.72
C HIS A 70 -3.19 -2.50 -0.17
N PHE A 71 -3.33 -3.25 -1.24
CA PHE A 71 -2.27 -3.45 -2.22
C PHE A 71 -1.70 -2.13 -2.74
N GLY A 72 -2.56 -1.16 -3.08
CA GLY A 72 -2.16 0.15 -3.57
C GLY A 72 -1.37 0.97 -2.55
N ILE A 73 -1.81 0.97 -1.28
CA ILE A 73 -1.12 1.69 -0.21
C ILE A 73 0.22 1.01 0.15
N PHE A 74 0.29 -0.32 0.15
CA PHE A 74 1.55 -1.05 0.33
C PHE A 74 2.51 -0.87 -0.86
N MET A 75 2.00 -0.71 -2.08
CA MET A 75 2.80 -0.31 -3.24
C MET A 75 3.41 1.09 -3.03
N LEU A 76 2.64 2.05 -2.51
CA LEU A 76 3.15 3.38 -2.17
C LEU A 76 4.22 3.29 -1.06
N LEU A 77 4.01 2.45 -0.04
CA LEU A 77 5.00 2.20 1.02
C LEU A 77 6.31 1.67 0.45
N GLY A 78 6.27 0.68 -0.45
CA GLY A 78 7.45 0.13 -1.11
C GLY A 78 8.23 1.18 -1.91
N PHE A 79 7.52 2.05 -2.62
CA PHE A 79 8.11 3.19 -3.33
C PHE A 79 8.79 4.17 -2.37
N CYS A 80 8.12 4.58 -1.30
CA CYS A 80 8.66 5.51 -0.30
C CYS A 80 9.87 4.93 0.44
N LEU A 81 9.81 3.65 0.84
CA LEU A 81 10.93 2.94 1.48
C LEU A 81 12.16 2.91 0.57
N SER A 82 11.97 2.59 -0.72
CA SER A 82 13.08 2.55 -1.68
C SER A 82 13.74 3.93 -1.83
N ASN A 83 12.95 5.00 -1.91
CA ASN A 83 13.48 6.35 -1.96
C ASN A 83 14.25 6.73 -0.69
N ALA A 84 13.72 6.39 0.49
CA ALA A 84 14.35 6.70 1.77
C ALA A 84 15.65 5.90 1.98
N PHE A 85 15.64 4.59 1.74
CA PHE A 85 16.83 3.74 1.88
C PHE A 85 17.92 4.08 0.86
N GLU A 86 17.56 4.35 -0.41
CA GLU A 86 18.56 4.71 -1.42
C GLU A 86 19.31 5.99 -1.05
N ARG A 87 18.62 6.97 -0.46
CA ARG A 87 19.25 8.20 0.07
C ARG A 87 20.06 7.96 1.32
N THR A 88 19.59 7.10 2.21
CA THR A 88 20.29 6.77 3.48
C THR A 88 21.57 5.99 3.21
N ILE A 89 21.52 4.99 2.33
CA ILE A 89 22.62 4.05 2.06
C ILE A 89 23.48 4.52 0.86
N GLN A 90 23.35 5.78 0.47
CA GLN A 90 24.18 6.41 -0.57
C GLN A 90 24.19 5.63 -1.89
N LYS A 91 22.99 5.27 -2.38
CA LYS A 91 22.78 4.62 -3.69
C LYS A 91 23.37 3.22 -3.84
N LYS A 92 23.62 2.51 -2.76
CA LYS A 92 23.96 1.09 -2.79
C LYS A 92 22.67 0.27 -3.00
N TRP A 93 22.19 0.22 -4.23
CA TRP A 93 20.91 -0.40 -4.60
C TRP A 93 20.78 -1.86 -4.13
N TYR A 94 21.88 -2.63 -4.15
CA TYR A 94 21.94 -4.02 -3.71
C TYR A 94 21.72 -4.22 -2.20
N ILE A 95 21.73 -3.14 -1.41
CA ILE A 95 21.37 -3.13 0.02
C ILE A 95 20.02 -2.42 0.20
N SER A 96 19.81 -1.28 -0.45
CA SER A 96 18.63 -0.43 -0.27
C SER A 96 17.34 -1.17 -0.60
N TYR A 97 17.28 -1.89 -1.74
CA TYR A 97 16.05 -2.56 -2.15
C TYR A 97 15.69 -3.80 -1.32
N PRO A 98 16.65 -4.69 -0.96
CA PRO A 98 16.37 -5.73 0.02
C PRO A 98 15.92 -5.20 1.38
N CYS A 99 16.54 -4.13 1.90
CA CYS A 99 16.11 -3.49 3.14
C CYS A 99 14.67 -2.95 3.03
N SER A 100 14.34 -2.30 1.90
CA SER A 100 12.98 -1.81 1.65
C SER A 100 11.96 -2.95 1.63
N LEU A 101 12.29 -4.05 0.98
CA LEU A 101 11.42 -5.23 0.90
C LEU A 101 11.22 -5.86 2.28
N ILE A 102 12.29 -6.08 3.02
CA ILE A 102 12.23 -6.67 4.38
C ILE A 102 11.39 -5.77 5.30
N CYS A 103 11.65 -4.47 5.32
CA CYS A 103 10.86 -3.53 6.14
C CYS A 103 9.39 -3.52 5.73
N GLY A 104 9.08 -3.54 4.44
CA GLY A 104 7.71 -3.57 3.95
C GLY A 104 6.97 -4.87 4.32
N ILE A 105 7.63 -6.02 4.20
CA ILE A 105 7.07 -7.32 4.62
C ILE A 105 6.84 -7.37 6.13
N LEU A 106 7.79 -6.90 6.92
CA LEU A 106 7.65 -6.85 8.38
C LEU A 106 6.49 -5.94 8.79
N TYR A 107 6.29 -4.85 8.06
CA TYR A 107 5.16 -3.96 8.30
C TYR A 107 3.83 -4.62 7.90
N ALA A 108 3.76 -5.35 6.78
CA ALA A 108 2.58 -6.11 6.38
C ALA A 108 2.20 -7.19 7.42
N ILE A 109 3.19 -7.89 7.98
CA ILE A 109 2.96 -8.85 9.08
C ILE A 109 2.42 -8.13 10.32
N SER A 110 2.99 -6.98 10.66
CA SER A 110 2.56 -6.16 11.80
C SER A 110 1.12 -5.64 11.64
N ASP A 111 0.74 -5.23 10.45
CA ASP A 111 -0.59 -4.76 10.12
C ASP A 111 -1.63 -5.88 10.26
N GLU A 112 -1.34 -7.05 9.68
CA GLU A 112 -2.22 -8.22 9.80
C GLU A 112 -2.34 -8.70 11.26
N TRP A 113 -1.24 -8.64 12.02
CA TRP A 113 -1.28 -8.92 13.46
C TRP A 113 -2.17 -7.94 14.21
N HIS A 114 -2.10 -6.64 13.90
CA HIS A 114 -2.95 -5.62 14.50
C HIS A 114 -4.44 -5.84 14.19
N GLN A 115 -4.77 -6.20 12.95
CA GLN A 115 -6.14 -6.52 12.53
C GLN A 115 -6.74 -7.69 13.33
N ASN A 116 -5.92 -8.68 13.71
CA ASN A 116 -6.36 -9.82 14.51
C ASN A 116 -6.85 -9.42 15.92
N PHE A 117 -6.23 -8.40 16.52
CA PHE A 117 -6.67 -7.92 17.84
C PHE A 117 -7.97 -7.11 17.79
N SER A 118 -8.28 -6.50 16.65
CA SER A 118 -9.41 -5.58 16.55
C SER A 118 -10.75 -6.27 16.34
N PHE A 119 -10.87 -7.46 15.69
CA PHE A 119 -12.18 -7.97 15.26
C PHE A 119 -12.38 -9.48 15.09
N GLY A 120 -11.64 -10.33 15.76
CA GLY A 120 -11.92 -11.78 15.78
C GLY A 120 -11.72 -12.49 14.43
N ARG A 121 -11.04 -11.87 13.47
CA ARG A 121 -10.54 -12.51 12.25
C ARG A 121 -9.14 -13.03 12.50
N GLY A 122 -8.92 -14.32 12.26
CA GLY A 122 -7.57 -14.88 12.32
C GLY A 122 -6.66 -14.27 11.24
N PRO A 123 -5.36 -14.06 11.55
CA PRO A 123 -4.39 -13.52 10.59
C PRO A 123 -4.33 -14.41 9.36
N THR A 124 -4.43 -13.80 8.19
CA THR A 124 -4.46 -14.52 6.91
C THR A 124 -3.14 -14.35 6.18
N ILE A 125 -2.37 -15.42 6.03
CA ILE A 125 -1.10 -15.42 5.27
C ILE A 125 -1.32 -14.87 3.84
N LYS A 126 -2.50 -15.08 3.25
CA LYS A 126 -2.84 -14.55 1.92
C LYS A 126 -2.82 -13.03 1.86
N ASP A 127 -3.26 -12.34 2.90
CA ASP A 127 -3.31 -10.88 2.93
C ASP A 127 -1.89 -10.33 3.09
N VAL A 128 -1.07 -10.91 3.96
CA VAL A 128 0.38 -10.59 4.02
C VAL A 128 1.08 -10.76 2.66
N LEU A 129 0.74 -11.80 1.90
CA LEU A 129 1.34 -12.02 0.59
C LEU A 129 0.89 -10.97 -0.45
N ILE A 130 -0.37 -10.56 -0.43
CA ILE A 130 -0.91 -9.51 -1.31
C ILE A 130 -0.22 -8.17 -1.01
N ASP A 131 -0.11 -7.80 0.26
CA ASP A 131 0.52 -6.56 0.70
C ASP A 131 2.03 -6.56 0.40
N SER A 132 2.70 -7.69 0.62
CA SER A 132 4.11 -7.87 0.25
C SER A 132 4.34 -7.78 -1.27
N ALA A 133 3.40 -8.28 -2.07
CA ALA A 133 3.44 -8.11 -3.53
C ALA A 133 3.25 -6.63 -3.91
N GLY A 134 2.39 -5.89 -3.21
CA GLY A 134 2.28 -4.44 -3.34
C GLY A 134 3.61 -3.75 -3.11
N VAL A 135 4.29 -4.05 -1.99
CA VAL A 135 5.62 -3.51 -1.67
C VAL A 135 6.62 -3.79 -2.79
N LEU A 136 6.69 -5.03 -3.28
CA LEU A 136 7.61 -5.43 -4.36
C LEU A 136 7.37 -4.64 -5.65
N ILE A 137 6.11 -4.45 -6.02
CA ILE A 137 5.75 -3.65 -7.19
C ILE A 137 6.11 -2.18 -6.97
N GLY A 138 5.89 -1.64 -5.77
CA GLY A 138 6.30 -0.27 -5.42
C GLY A 138 7.80 -0.05 -5.57
N ILE A 139 8.63 -0.99 -5.12
CA ILE A 139 10.09 -1.00 -5.32
C ILE A 139 10.41 -1.00 -6.83
N SER A 140 9.75 -1.86 -7.60
CA SER A 140 9.97 -1.99 -9.05
C SER A 140 9.61 -0.71 -9.80
N VAL A 141 8.50 -0.06 -9.43
CA VAL A 141 8.09 1.25 -9.97
C VAL A 141 9.12 2.32 -9.64
N PHE A 142 9.65 2.34 -8.41
CA PHE A 142 10.71 3.27 -8.03
C PHE A 142 11.99 3.07 -8.87
N VAL A 143 12.43 1.84 -9.05
CA VAL A 143 13.61 1.51 -9.89
C VAL A 143 13.40 1.98 -11.32
N LEU A 144 12.23 1.71 -11.90
CA LEU A 144 11.88 2.16 -13.25
C LEU A 144 11.89 3.70 -13.34
N PHE A 145 11.32 4.38 -12.35
CA PHE A 145 11.31 5.83 -12.28
C PHE A 145 12.73 6.41 -12.29
N ILE A 146 13.63 5.89 -11.45
CA ILE A 146 15.04 6.33 -11.40
C ILE A 146 15.76 6.05 -12.73
N TYR A 147 15.52 4.90 -13.33
CA TYR A 147 16.10 4.56 -14.63
C TYR A 147 15.70 5.55 -15.73
N ILE A 148 14.40 5.83 -15.83
CA ILE A 148 13.86 6.79 -16.82
C ILE A 148 14.42 8.20 -16.56
N PHE A 149 14.41 8.65 -15.30
CA PHE A 149 14.91 9.97 -14.92
C PHE A 149 16.39 10.16 -15.30
N ASN A 150 17.23 9.18 -15.00
CA ASN A 150 18.65 9.20 -15.35
C ASN A 150 18.88 9.17 -16.88
N SER A 151 18.09 8.39 -17.61
CA SER A 151 18.16 8.33 -19.08
C SER A 151 17.81 9.66 -19.74
N ILE A 152 16.79 10.35 -19.22
CA ILE A 152 16.40 11.70 -19.72
C ILE A 152 17.50 12.71 -19.41
N LYS A 153 18.07 12.66 -18.21
CA LYS A 153 19.15 13.56 -17.79
C LYS A 153 20.41 13.38 -18.64
N ALA A 154 20.78 12.14 -18.94
CA ALA A 154 21.92 11.84 -19.81
C ALA A 154 21.73 12.40 -21.22
N LYS A 155 20.54 12.27 -21.81
CA LYS A 155 20.23 12.84 -23.15
C LYS A 155 20.29 14.36 -23.17
N LYS A 156 19.96 15.05 -22.08
CA LYS A 156 20.05 16.53 -22.00
C LYS A 156 21.48 17.03 -21.83
N SER A 157 22.40 16.23 -21.33
CA SER A 157 23.82 16.60 -21.14
C SER A 157 24.65 16.45 -22.43
N ILE A 158 24.12 15.78 -23.46
CA ILE A 158 24.80 15.53 -24.75
C ILE A 158 24.40 16.58 -25.80
N LYS A 159 23.35 17.37 -25.53
CA LYS A 159 22.94 18.53 -26.35
C LYS A 159 23.49 19.84 -25.78
#